data_0c19ca1fddb412264fd234cc13d398b0
#
_entry.id   0c19ca1fddb412264fd234cc13d398b0
#
_cell.length_a   1.000
_cell.length_b   1.000
_cell.length_c   1.000
_cell.angle_alpha   90.00
_cell.angle_beta   90.00
_cell.angle_gamma   90.00
#
_symmetry.space_group_name_H-M   'P 1'
#
loop_
_entity.id
_entity.type
_entity.pdbx_description
1 polymer ?
#
loop_
_entity_poly.entity_id
_entity_poly.type
_entity_poly.pdbx_seq_one_letter_code
_entity_poly.pdbx_strand_id
1 'polypeptide(L)'
;MSVTAARDPHADETGHEGPTTAAEELARRSHTITQRVQHFVQDHPSISPALILVITGIVFNLVNSRFLTQTTISLLLQQAAVVAALAVGQTIVILTAGIDLSVGAIAILSAMVMAKVSSDHGVPGVAALAIGIVVAALAGTLNGVLVTRVKLPPFIVTLGTLSIFTALALLYTKGRSVQAAAMPALLSWTGKSLSIGSFRITTGVLITLGLYLVMGFALSQTAWGRHVYAVGDDADASRLAGIRVSRVLLSVYITAGVIYGIGAWVLIGRAGAASPNSITDANLDSITAVVIGGTSLFGGRGGVTGTLLGALIVQSFTVGLSLAGVDDQYRLLAVGILVIVAVALDQWIRQSNA
;
A
#
# COMPACT_ATOMS: atom_id res chain seq x y z
N MET A 1 -60.90 21.29 -71.77
CA MET A 1 -59.58 21.48 -72.42
C MET A 1 -58.55 20.80 -71.59
N SER A 2 -58.08 19.67 -72.08
CA SER A 2 -57.14 18.75 -71.46
C SER A 2 -55.70 19.26 -71.78
N VAL A 3 -54.82 19.31 -70.78
CA VAL A 3 -53.40 19.40 -71.01
C VAL A 3 -52.70 18.29 -70.21
N THR A 4 -52.27 17.28 -70.92
CA THR A 4 -51.48 16.14 -70.51
C THR A 4 -50.07 16.63 -70.28
N ALA A 5 -49.53 16.45 -69.08
CA ALA A 5 -48.10 16.63 -68.71
C ALA A 5 -47.36 15.30 -68.79
N ALA A 6 -46.31 15.27 -69.63
CA ALA A 6 -45.47 14.11 -69.87
C ALA A 6 -44.61 13.74 -68.63
N ARG A 7 -44.50 12.44 -68.41
CA ARG A 7 -43.57 11.83 -67.44
C ARG A 7 -42.18 11.75 -68.02
N ASP A 8 -41.21 12.28 -67.31
CA ASP A 8 -39.78 12.21 -67.61
C ASP A 8 -39.20 10.90 -66.95
N PRO A 9 -38.58 9.99 -67.73
CA PRO A 9 -38.14 8.66 -67.18
C PRO A 9 -36.65 8.60 -66.87
N HIS A 10 -36.03 9.62 -66.33
CA HIS A 10 -34.64 9.58 -65.84
C HIS A 10 -34.49 10.34 -64.54
N ALA A 11 -35.03 9.74 -63.48
CA ALA A 11 -34.58 10.06 -62.11
C ALA A 11 -33.47 9.08 -61.70
N ASP A 12 -32.26 9.56 -61.84
CA ASP A 12 -31.01 8.92 -61.49
C ASP A 12 -31.00 8.60 -59.98
N GLU A 13 -30.86 7.32 -59.62
CA GLU A 13 -30.64 6.85 -58.23
C GLU A 13 -29.21 7.16 -57.83
N THR A 14 -28.89 8.41 -57.55
CA THR A 14 -27.68 8.75 -56.80
C THR A 14 -28.01 8.67 -55.32
N GLY A 15 -27.63 7.54 -54.68
CA GLY A 15 -27.66 7.36 -53.25
C GLY A 15 -26.79 8.43 -52.58
N HIS A 16 -27.43 9.50 -52.10
CA HIS A 16 -26.81 10.44 -51.18
C HIS A 16 -26.70 9.76 -49.83
N GLU A 17 -25.52 9.16 -49.55
CA GLU A 17 -25.09 8.98 -48.18
C GLU A 17 -25.05 10.36 -47.51
N GLY A 18 -26.04 10.66 -46.68
CA GLY A 18 -26.06 11.89 -45.89
C GLY A 18 -24.80 11.98 -45.03
N PRO A 19 -24.33 13.20 -44.71
CA PRO A 19 -23.14 13.36 -43.91
C PRO A 19 -23.32 12.66 -42.56
N THR A 20 -22.53 11.61 -42.33
CA THR A 20 -22.46 10.94 -41.03
C THR A 20 -22.15 12.00 -39.98
N THR A 21 -23.02 12.09 -38.95
CA THR A 21 -22.81 13.05 -37.89
C THR A 21 -21.50 12.75 -37.18
N ALA A 22 -20.77 13.78 -36.74
CA ALA A 22 -19.50 13.61 -35.99
C ALA A 22 -19.64 12.64 -34.79
N ALA A 23 -20.86 12.47 -34.29
CA ALA A 23 -21.21 11.48 -33.28
C ALA A 23 -21.16 10.03 -33.80
N GLU A 24 -21.56 9.79 -35.05
CA GLU A 24 -21.49 8.45 -35.68
C GLU A 24 -20.06 8.09 -36.09
N GLU A 25 -19.25 9.07 -36.50
CA GLU A 25 -17.80 8.86 -36.74
C GLU A 25 -17.03 8.58 -35.44
N LEU A 26 -17.37 9.25 -34.33
CA LEU A 26 -16.82 8.96 -32.98
C LEU A 26 -17.26 7.57 -32.49
N ALA A 27 -18.50 7.15 -32.74
CA ALA A 27 -19.00 5.83 -32.39
C ALA A 27 -18.39 4.70 -33.24
N ARG A 28 -17.96 4.99 -34.47
CA ARG A 28 -17.29 4.06 -35.38
C ARG A 28 -15.77 3.91 -35.15
N ARG A 29 -15.15 4.72 -34.29
CA ARG A 29 -13.76 4.47 -33.90
C ARG A 29 -13.72 3.13 -33.16
N SER A 30 -13.47 2.07 -33.93
CA SER A 30 -13.18 0.75 -33.40
C SER A 30 -12.00 0.90 -32.44
N HIS A 31 -12.26 0.73 -31.13
CA HIS A 31 -11.18 0.71 -30.15
C HIS A 31 -10.15 -0.32 -30.59
N THR A 32 -8.95 0.15 -30.90
CA THR A 32 -7.83 -0.72 -31.21
C THR A 32 -7.64 -1.68 -30.03
N ILE A 33 -7.17 -2.91 -30.29
CA ILE A 33 -6.94 -3.91 -29.24
C ILE A 33 -6.18 -3.28 -28.07
N THR A 34 -5.21 -2.42 -28.36
CA THR A 34 -4.45 -1.64 -27.36
C THR A 34 -5.36 -0.75 -26.50
N GLN A 35 -6.34 -0.07 -27.08
CA GLN A 35 -7.29 0.79 -26.34
C GLN A 35 -8.25 -0.04 -25.47
N ARG A 36 -8.69 -1.21 -25.94
CA ARG A 36 -9.51 -2.12 -25.13
C ARG A 36 -8.72 -2.67 -23.95
N VAL A 37 -7.44 -3.03 -24.14
CA VAL A 37 -6.56 -3.47 -23.06
C VAL A 37 -6.29 -2.32 -22.08
N GLN A 38 -6.07 -1.11 -22.56
CA GLN A 38 -5.90 0.08 -21.70
C GLN A 38 -7.14 0.36 -20.86
N HIS A 39 -8.33 0.38 -21.44
CA HIS A 39 -9.58 0.57 -20.68
C HIS A 39 -9.81 -0.56 -19.67
N PHE A 40 -9.56 -1.81 -20.05
CA PHE A 40 -9.71 -2.94 -19.14
C PHE A 40 -8.75 -2.88 -17.93
N VAL A 41 -7.50 -2.44 -18.15
CA VAL A 41 -6.52 -2.25 -17.07
C VAL A 41 -6.88 -1.03 -16.20
N GLN A 42 -7.45 0.02 -16.79
CA GLN A 42 -7.92 1.21 -16.07
C GLN A 42 -9.13 0.90 -15.16
N ASP A 43 -10.07 0.08 -15.66
CA ASP A 43 -11.25 -0.34 -14.90
C ASP A 43 -10.91 -1.31 -13.76
N HIS A 44 -9.74 -1.97 -13.84
CA HIS A 44 -9.31 -2.97 -12.86
C HIS A 44 -7.86 -2.71 -12.41
N PRO A 45 -7.62 -1.70 -11.57
CA PRO A 45 -6.28 -1.26 -11.19
C PRO A 45 -5.43 -2.34 -10.49
N SER A 46 -6.06 -3.38 -9.94
CA SER A 46 -5.35 -4.51 -9.31
C SER A 46 -4.82 -5.55 -10.30
N ILE A 47 -5.23 -5.53 -11.58
CA ILE A 47 -4.79 -6.51 -12.59
C ILE A 47 -3.31 -6.33 -12.93
N SER A 48 -2.86 -5.09 -13.08
CA SER A 48 -1.45 -4.80 -13.38
C SER A 48 -0.51 -5.35 -12.29
N PRO A 49 -0.69 -5.06 -10.99
CA PRO A 49 0.11 -5.67 -9.94
C PRO A 49 0.00 -7.20 -9.89
N ALA A 50 -1.19 -7.77 -10.13
CA ALA A 50 -1.37 -9.22 -10.15
C ALA A 50 -0.56 -9.88 -11.28
N LEU A 51 -0.55 -9.29 -12.47
CA LEU A 51 0.24 -9.78 -13.60
C LEU A 51 1.75 -9.69 -13.29
N ILE A 52 2.20 -8.58 -12.72
CA ILE A 52 3.60 -8.40 -12.30
C ILE A 52 3.98 -9.49 -11.28
N LEU A 53 3.11 -9.77 -10.29
CA LEU A 53 3.36 -10.81 -9.29
C LEU A 53 3.52 -12.19 -9.94
N VAL A 54 2.63 -12.54 -10.89
CA VAL A 54 2.71 -13.81 -11.62
C VAL A 54 3.99 -13.91 -12.43
N ILE A 55 4.34 -12.85 -13.18
CA ILE A 55 5.58 -12.81 -13.97
C ILE A 55 6.80 -12.95 -13.03
N THR A 56 6.83 -12.21 -11.92
CA THR A 56 7.89 -12.30 -10.92
C THR A 56 8.03 -13.73 -10.37
N GLY A 57 6.90 -14.38 -10.06
CA GLY A 57 6.88 -15.77 -9.61
C GLY A 57 7.46 -16.75 -10.63
N ILE A 58 7.09 -16.60 -11.91
CA ILE A 58 7.63 -17.42 -13.00
C ILE A 58 9.12 -17.19 -13.18
N VAL A 59 9.57 -15.94 -13.25
CA VAL A 59 10.99 -15.57 -13.44
C VAL A 59 11.85 -16.16 -12.33
N PHE A 60 11.48 -15.93 -11.05
CA PHE A 60 12.27 -16.48 -9.95
C PHE A 60 12.22 -17.99 -9.85
N ASN A 61 11.13 -18.64 -10.26
CA ASN A 61 11.07 -20.09 -10.31
C ASN A 61 11.95 -20.68 -11.44
N LEU A 62 12.11 -19.96 -12.55
CA LEU A 62 13.07 -20.34 -13.61
C LEU A 62 14.53 -20.16 -13.14
N VAL A 63 14.82 -19.14 -12.34
CA VAL A 63 16.16 -18.91 -11.76
C VAL A 63 16.46 -19.95 -10.67
N ASN A 64 15.47 -20.26 -9.81
CA ASN A 64 15.62 -21.26 -8.76
C ASN A 64 14.28 -22.00 -8.54
N SER A 65 14.24 -23.28 -8.90
CA SER A 65 13.05 -24.14 -8.81
C SER A 65 12.47 -24.29 -7.40
N ARG A 66 13.21 -23.87 -6.36
CA ARG A 66 12.74 -23.85 -4.98
C ARG A 66 11.82 -22.63 -4.69
N PHE A 67 11.74 -21.65 -5.57
CA PHE A 67 10.99 -20.41 -5.32
C PHE A 67 9.50 -20.66 -5.07
N LEU A 68 8.84 -21.51 -5.88
CA LEU A 68 7.42 -21.84 -5.73
C LEU A 68 7.16 -23.04 -4.80
N THR A 69 8.15 -23.48 -4.01
CA THR A 69 7.89 -24.52 -3.01
C THR A 69 7.05 -23.99 -1.86
N GLN A 70 6.28 -24.87 -1.22
CA GLN A 70 5.41 -24.52 -0.10
C GLN A 70 6.19 -23.85 1.05
N THR A 71 7.42 -24.29 1.32
CA THR A 71 8.29 -23.71 2.34
C THR A 71 8.67 -22.27 1.99
N THR A 72 9.07 -22.01 0.75
CA THR A 72 9.44 -20.67 0.30
C THR A 72 8.23 -19.72 0.27
N ILE A 73 7.08 -20.19 -0.22
CA ILE A 73 5.84 -19.38 -0.20
C ILE A 73 5.42 -19.07 1.24
N SER A 74 5.51 -20.05 2.15
CA SER A 74 5.23 -19.82 3.58
C SER A 74 6.16 -18.76 4.17
N LEU A 75 7.47 -18.82 3.88
CA LEU A 75 8.44 -17.83 4.31
C LEU A 75 8.15 -16.45 3.71
N LEU A 76 7.86 -16.39 2.40
CA LEU A 76 7.51 -15.16 1.70
C LEU A 76 6.30 -14.47 2.33
N LEU A 77 5.22 -15.22 2.59
CA LEU A 77 4.02 -14.67 3.22
C LEU A 77 4.29 -14.15 4.64
N GLN A 78 5.13 -14.84 5.42
CA GLN A 78 5.52 -14.38 6.74
C GLN A 78 6.35 -13.10 6.70
N GLN A 79 7.25 -12.98 5.73
CA GLN A 79 8.04 -11.76 5.54
C GLN A 79 7.16 -10.62 4.99
N ALA A 80 6.31 -10.91 4.02
CA ALA A 80 5.39 -9.95 3.45
C ALA A 80 4.40 -9.39 4.49
N ALA A 81 4.00 -10.18 5.49
CA ALA A 81 3.01 -9.75 6.48
C ALA A 81 3.39 -8.47 7.22
N VAL A 82 4.67 -8.29 7.56
CA VAL A 82 5.15 -7.08 8.25
C VAL A 82 5.06 -5.87 7.33
N VAL A 83 5.68 -5.96 6.13
CA VAL A 83 5.68 -4.87 5.15
C VAL A 83 4.24 -4.55 4.72
N ALA A 84 3.44 -5.58 4.47
CA ALA A 84 2.03 -5.42 4.10
C ALA A 84 1.22 -4.73 5.21
N ALA A 85 1.40 -5.10 6.48
CA ALA A 85 0.71 -4.43 7.59
C ALA A 85 1.04 -2.94 7.65
N LEU A 86 2.32 -2.58 7.51
CA LEU A 86 2.76 -1.19 7.47
C LEU A 86 2.25 -0.46 6.22
N ALA A 87 2.26 -1.13 5.07
CA ALA A 87 1.80 -0.58 3.81
C ALA A 87 0.30 -0.25 3.79
N VAL A 88 -0.54 -0.91 4.62
CA VAL A 88 -1.95 -0.50 4.79
C VAL A 88 -2.05 0.92 5.34
N GLY A 89 -1.29 1.23 6.40
CA GLY A 89 -1.24 2.58 6.97
C GLY A 89 -0.64 3.59 5.98
N GLN A 90 0.42 3.19 5.28
CA GLN A 90 1.03 4.02 4.24
C GLN A 90 0.05 4.31 3.09
N THR A 91 -0.78 3.33 2.69
CA THR A 91 -1.79 3.52 1.63
C THR A 91 -2.76 4.65 1.96
N ILE A 92 -3.31 4.68 3.17
CA ILE A 92 -4.28 5.72 3.53
C ILE A 92 -3.64 7.12 3.61
N VAL A 93 -2.37 7.21 3.99
CA VAL A 93 -1.62 8.48 3.96
C VAL A 93 -1.37 8.92 2.51
N ILE A 94 -0.91 8.01 1.65
CA ILE A 94 -0.66 8.30 0.23
C ILE A 94 -1.97 8.64 -0.51
N LEU A 95 -3.08 7.98 -0.20
CA LEU A 95 -4.39 8.32 -0.77
C LEU A 95 -4.80 9.77 -0.49
N THR A 96 -4.29 10.41 0.56
CA THR A 96 -4.49 11.84 0.84
C THR A 96 -3.37 12.75 0.35
N ALA A 97 -2.60 12.31 -0.65
CA ALA A 97 -1.43 13.00 -1.21
C ALA A 97 -0.33 13.30 -0.16
N GLY A 98 -0.27 12.52 0.93
CA GLY A 98 0.78 12.58 1.94
C GLY A 98 1.84 11.50 1.72
N ILE A 99 3.05 11.72 2.26
CA ILE A 99 4.09 10.69 2.35
C ILE A 99 4.53 10.60 3.80
N ASP A 100 4.47 9.40 4.39
CA ASP A 100 4.93 9.15 5.75
C ASP A 100 6.23 8.34 5.74
N LEU A 101 7.33 9.03 5.99
CA LEU A 101 8.64 8.39 6.13
C LEU A 101 8.89 7.83 7.53
N SER A 102 8.02 8.14 8.51
CA SER A 102 8.21 7.72 9.89
C SER A 102 7.61 6.34 10.21
N VAL A 103 6.96 5.68 9.25
CA VAL A 103 6.22 4.42 9.42
C VAL A 103 7.03 3.34 10.16
N GLY A 104 8.26 3.07 9.70
CA GLY A 104 9.16 2.10 10.33
C GLY A 104 9.59 2.52 11.74
N ALA A 105 9.91 3.79 11.94
CA ALA A 105 10.31 4.32 13.24
C ALA A 105 9.17 4.27 14.27
N ILE A 106 7.94 4.56 13.85
CA ILE A 106 6.75 4.41 14.71
C ILE A 106 6.55 2.93 15.09
N ALA A 107 6.66 2.03 14.12
CA ALA A 107 6.53 0.59 14.38
C ALA A 107 7.63 0.08 15.32
N ILE A 108 8.89 0.48 15.12
CA ILE A 108 10.00 0.11 16.01
C ILE A 108 9.78 0.69 17.40
N LEU A 109 9.45 1.97 17.55
CA LEU A 109 9.18 2.58 18.84
C LEU A 109 8.05 1.85 19.58
N SER A 110 6.96 1.55 18.89
CA SER A 110 5.83 0.79 19.43
C SER A 110 6.26 -0.62 19.88
N ALA A 111 6.99 -1.37 19.06
CA ALA A 111 7.49 -2.70 19.38
C ALA A 111 8.42 -2.67 20.62
N MET A 112 9.32 -1.69 20.68
CA MET A 112 10.25 -1.54 21.80
C MET A 112 9.52 -1.16 23.09
N VAL A 113 8.47 -0.34 23.02
CA VAL A 113 7.64 -0.01 24.20
C VAL A 113 6.89 -1.25 24.66
N MET A 114 6.20 -1.99 23.76
CA MET A 114 5.51 -3.25 24.10
C MET A 114 6.45 -4.23 24.83
N ALA A 115 7.62 -4.45 24.25
CA ALA A 115 8.58 -5.39 24.78
C ALA A 115 9.14 -4.95 26.13
N LYS A 116 9.54 -3.70 26.27
CA LYS A 116 10.25 -3.21 27.43
C LYS A 116 9.35 -2.98 28.66
N VAL A 117 8.11 -2.48 28.44
CA VAL A 117 7.16 -2.34 29.57
C VAL A 117 6.79 -3.71 30.17
N SER A 118 6.77 -4.77 29.36
CA SER A 118 6.51 -6.12 29.86
C SER A 118 7.73 -6.77 30.46
N SER A 119 8.92 -6.63 29.85
CA SER A 119 10.15 -7.26 30.40
C SER A 119 10.67 -6.59 31.67
N ASP A 120 10.67 -5.25 31.73
CA ASP A 120 11.27 -4.51 32.85
C ASP A 120 10.30 -4.26 34.01
N HIS A 121 8.99 -4.13 33.67
CA HIS A 121 7.97 -3.78 34.68
C HIS A 121 6.91 -4.85 34.90
N GLY A 122 7.03 -6.01 34.26
CA GLY A 122 6.09 -7.12 34.40
C GLY A 122 4.66 -6.81 33.90
N VAL A 123 4.49 -5.84 33.02
CA VAL A 123 3.16 -5.46 32.49
C VAL A 123 2.57 -6.63 31.70
N PRO A 124 1.30 -7.03 31.96
CA PRO A 124 0.65 -8.12 31.26
C PRO A 124 0.59 -7.87 29.73
N GLY A 125 0.70 -8.94 28.93
CA GLY A 125 0.81 -8.85 27.46
C GLY A 125 -0.29 -8.03 26.79
N VAL A 126 -1.55 -8.12 27.27
CA VAL A 126 -2.67 -7.33 26.72
C VAL A 126 -2.47 -5.83 26.96
N ALA A 127 -2.04 -5.47 28.17
CA ALA A 127 -1.80 -4.07 28.53
C ALA A 127 -0.55 -3.54 27.77
N ALA A 128 0.52 -4.34 27.68
CA ALA A 128 1.71 -3.96 26.91
C ALA A 128 1.39 -3.73 25.41
N LEU A 129 0.58 -4.61 24.81
CA LEU A 129 0.09 -4.46 23.43
C LEU A 129 -0.71 -3.16 23.28
N ALA A 130 -1.67 -2.91 24.19
CA ALA A 130 -2.47 -1.69 24.15
C ALA A 130 -1.62 -0.43 24.30
N ILE A 131 -0.65 -0.42 25.23
CA ILE A 131 0.28 0.70 25.43
C ILE A 131 1.08 0.97 24.15
N GLY A 132 1.62 -0.07 23.50
CA GLY A 132 2.37 0.12 22.25
C GLY A 132 1.51 0.67 21.11
N ILE A 133 0.29 0.17 20.95
CA ILE A 133 -0.65 0.70 19.95
C ILE A 133 -1.00 2.17 20.25
N VAL A 134 -1.22 2.53 21.51
CA VAL A 134 -1.48 3.91 21.93
C VAL A 134 -0.27 4.80 21.63
N VAL A 135 0.95 4.36 21.90
CA VAL A 135 2.18 5.10 21.56
C VAL A 135 2.27 5.33 20.06
N ALA A 136 1.99 4.32 19.24
CA ALA A 136 1.98 4.46 17.78
C ALA A 136 0.88 5.43 17.30
N ALA A 137 -0.32 5.36 17.90
CA ALA A 137 -1.42 6.29 17.61
C ALA A 137 -1.07 7.74 18.00
N LEU A 138 -0.41 7.94 19.13
CA LEU A 138 0.08 9.25 19.58
C LEU A 138 1.16 9.81 18.62
N ALA A 139 2.07 8.95 18.15
CA ALA A 139 3.07 9.33 17.15
C ALA A 139 2.40 9.75 15.83
N GLY A 140 1.43 8.97 15.34
CA GLY A 140 0.62 9.36 14.18
C GLY A 140 -0.18 10.64 14.42
N THR A 141 -0.75 10.81 15.62
CA THR A 141 -1.44 12.05 16.00
C THR A 141 -0.51 13.26 15.94
N LEU A 142 0.73 13.13 16.43
CA LEU A 142 1.73 14.19 16.37
C LEU A 142 1.99 14.59 14.91
N ASN A 143 2.23 13.62 14.01
CA ASN A 143 2.38 13.88 12.59
C ASN A 143 1.16 14.60 12.01
N GLY A 144 -0.04 14.07 12.29
CA GLY A 144 -1.30 14.65 11.83
C GLY A 144 -1.53 16.08 12.33
N VAL A 145 -1.19 16.40 13.58
CA VAL A 145 -1.29 17.76 14.14
C VAL A 145 -0.30 18.71 13.47
N LEU A 146 0.94 18.30 13.27
CA LEU A 146 1.95 19.11 12.59
C LEU A 146 1.56 19.41 11.14
N VAL A 147 1.01 18.43 10.43
CA VAL A 147 0.53 18.61 9.06
C VAL A 147 -0.73 19.49 9.01
N THR A 148 -1.69 19.30 9.91
CA THR A 148 -3.02 19.94 9.78
C THR A 148 -3.13 21.27 10.48
N ARG A 149 -2.49 21.46 11.65
CA ARG A 149 -2.57 22.68 12.44
C ARG A 149 -1.39 23.60 12.23
N VAL A 150 -0.15 23.06 12.20
CA VAL A 150 1.05 23.84 11.91
C VAL A 150 1.20 24.05 10.39
N LYS A 151 0.49 23.24 9.57
CA LYS A 151 0.49 23.32 8.09
C LYS A 151 1.86 23.07 7.46
N LEU A 152 2.66 22.23 8.08
CA LEU A 152 3.93 21.80 7.51
C LEU A 152 3.70 20.74 6.41
N PRO A 153 4.53 20.72 5.36
CA PRO A 153 4.46 19.65 4.35
C PRO A 153 4.63 18.26 4.97
N PRO A 154 3.79 17.27 4.63
CA PRO A 154 3.81 15.92 5.21
C PRO A 154 5.20 15.28 5.18
N PHE A 155 5.89 15.37 4.05
CA PHE A 155 7.22 14.81 3.87
C PHE A 155 8.24 15.37 4.87
N ILE A 156 8.23 16.71 5.12
CA ILE A 156 9.15 17.35 6.07
C ILE A 156 8.84 16.91 7.51
N VAL A 157 7.55 16.87 7.85
CA VAL A 157 7.10 16.40 9.18
C VAL A 157 7.60 14.99 9.43
N THR A 158 7.30 14.07 8.51
CA THR A 158 7.56 12.65 8.71
C THR A 158 9.05 12.31 8.60
N LEU A 159 9.84 13.06 7.84
CA LEU A 159 11.30 12.97 7.84
C LEU A 159 11.89 13.40 9.19
N GLY A 160 11.40 14.50 9.77
CA GLY A 160 11.82 14.95 11.10
C GLY A 160 11.43 13.97 12.20
N THR A 161 10.18 13.48 12.17
CA THR A 161 9.69 12.54 13.18
C THR A 161 10.27 11.13 13.02
N LEU A 162 10.70 10.71 11.81
CA LEU A 162 11.52 9.52 11.61
C LEU A 162 12.75 9.55 12.54
N SER A 163 13.50 10.64 12.51
CA SER A 163 14.71 10.78 13.35
C SER A 163 14.37 10.85 14.83
N ILE A 164 13.30 11.57 15.20
CA ILE A 164 12.83 11.68 16.59
C ILE A 164 12.42 10.32 17.16
N PHE A 165 11.55 9.57 16.46
CA PHE A 165 11.03 8.29 16.93
C PHE A 165 12.12 7.22 16.95
N THR A 166 13.04 7.23 15.99
CA THR A 166 14.23 6.36 16.01
C THR A 166 15.11 6.65 17.25
N ALA A 167 15.40 7.94 17.50
CA ALA A 167 16.17 8.34 18.66
C ALA A 167 15.46 7.95 19.99
N LEU A 168 14.15 8.16 20.10
CA LEU A 168 13.37 7.77 21.27
C LEU A 168 13.42 6.25 21.50
N ALA A 169 13.30 5.44 20.45
CA ALA A 169 13.42 3.99 20.56
C ALA A 169 14.80 3.56 21.07
N LEU A 170 15.86 4.14 20.51
CA LEU A 170 17.25 3.87 20.93
C LEU A 170 17.54 4.34 22.37
N LEU A 171 17.12 5.54 22.74
CA LEU A 171 17.29 6.08 24.10
C LEU A 171 16.53 5.23 25.15
N TYR A 172 15.26 4.91 24.86
CA TYR A 172 14.42 4.12 25.75
C TYR A 172 14.99 2.73 26.02
N THR A 173 15.59 2.10 25.02
CA THR A 173 16.10 0.73 25.08
C THR A 173 17.61 0.66 25.31
N LYS A 174 18.31 1.81 25.27
CA LYS A 174 19.79 1.86 25.28
C LYS A 174 20.39 1.02 24.14
N GLY A 175 19.72 0.96 23.00
CA GLY A 175 20.10 0.16 21.84
C GLY A 175 19.98 -1.36 22.01
N ARG A 176 19.38 -1.86 23.11
CA ARG A 176 19.27 -3.29 23.40
C ARG A 176 17.98 -3.88 22.84
N SER A 177 18.09 -5.10 22.30
CA SER A 177 16.95 -5.91 21.89
C SER A 177 16.35 -6.68 23.05
N VAL A 178 15.03 -6.95 23.00
CA VAL A 178 14.30 -7.78 23.95
C VAL A 178 13.87 -9.05 23.24
N GLN A 179 14.31 -10.21 23.72
CA GLN A 179 13.98 -11.50 23.11
C GLN A 179 12.58 -11.97 23.52
N ALA A 180 11.93 -12.80 22.69
CA ALA A 180 10.59 -13.33 22.96
C ALA A 180 10.49 -14.05 24.31
N ALA A 181 11.56 -14.74 24.75
CA ALA A 181 11.61 -15.43 26.04
C ALA A 181 11.46 -14.49 27.25
N ALA A 182 11.77 -13.19 27.07
CA ALA A 182 11.62 -12.17 28.11
C ALA A 182 10.28 -11.43 28.05
N MET A 183 9.39 -11.81 27.12
CA MET A 183 8.10 -11.15 26.89
C MET A 183 6.94 -12.12 27.15
N PRO A 184 5.75 -11.61 27.53
CA PRO A 184 4.53 -12.41 27.55
C PRO A 184 4.24 -13.08 26.23
N ALA A 185 3.75 -14.32 26.23
CA ALA A 185 3.46 -15.12 25.04
C ALA A 185 2.54 -14.44 24.04
N LEU A 186 1.66 -13.53 24.47
CA LEU A 186 0.79 -12.75 23.60
C LEU A 186 1.59 -11.87 22.61
N LEU A 187 2.70 -11.28 23.05
CA LEU A 187 3.49 -10.40 22.17
C LEU A 187 4.18 -11.18 21.05
N SER A 188 4.60 -12.41 21.30
CA SER A 188 5.18 -13.29 20.30
C SER A 188 4.14 -14.17 19.58
N TRP A 189 2.86 -14.11 19.98
CA TRP A 189 1.79 -14.97 19.46
C TRP A 189 1.58 -14.81 17.93
N THR A 190 1.81 -13.63 17.39
CA THR A 190 1.70 -13.38 15.94
C THR A 190 2.71 -14.17 15.10
N GLY A 191 3.77 -14.70 15.72
CA GLY A 191 4.73 -15.62 15.11
C GLY A 191 4.31 -17.09 15.18
N LYS A 192 3.22 -17.44 15.90
CA LYS A 192 2.77 -18.83 16.03
C LYS A 192 2.33 -19.36 14.66
N SER A 193 2.94 -20.47 14.26
CA SER A 193 2.62 -21.15 13.01
C SER A 193 1.36 -22.01 13.14
N LEU A 194 0.46 -21.85 12.17
CA LEU A 194 -0.67 -22.72 11.92
C LEU A 194 -0.32 -23.60 10.74
N SER A 195 -0.30 -24.92 10.93
CA SER A 195 0.00 -25.90 9.87
C SER A 195 -1.28 -26.39 9.23
N ILE A 196 -1.39 -26.23 7.90
CA ILE A 196 -2.47 -26.81 7.07
C ILE A 196 -1.77 -27.78 6.10
N GLY A 197 -1.65 -29.04 6.50
CA GLY A 197 -0.79 -29.99 5.81
C GLY A 197 0.66 -29.61 5.92
N SER A 198 1.36 -29.49 4.80
CA SER A 198 2.76 -29.03 4.72
C SER A 198 2.90 -27.49 4.64
N PHE A 199 1.80 -26.75 4.48
CA PHE A 199 1.80 -25.29 4.40
C PHE A 199 1.73 -24.67 5.80
N ARG A 200 2.58 -23.68 6.07
CA ARG A 200 2.65 -23.00 7.36
C ARG A 200 2.34 -21.51 7.21
N ILE A 201 1.28 -21.05 7.83
CA ILE A 201 0.91 -19.64 7.91
C ILE A 201 1.07 -19.20 9.37
N THR A 202 1.63 -18.02 9.62
CA THR A 202 1.64 -17.45 10.97
C THR A 202 0.35 -16.69 11.26
N THR A 203 -0.01 -16.59 12.54
CA THR A 203 -1.16 -15.78 12.97
C THR A 203 -0.98 -14.31 12.58
N GLY A 204 0.26 -13.82 12.46
CA GLY A 204 0.55 -12.48 11.95
C GLY A 204 0.09 -12.26 10.51
N VAL A 205 0.20 -13.26 9.63
CA VAL A 205 -0.36 -13.19 8.26
C VAL A 205 -1.89 -13.01 8.30
N LEU A 206 -2.58 -13.75 9.17
CA LEU A 206 -4.04 -13.64 9.31
C LEU A 206 -4.46 -12.28 9.85
N ILE A 207 -3.73 -11.71 10.81
CA ILE A 207 -3.98 -10.36 11.33
C ILE A 207 -3.79 -9.33 10.21
N THR A 208 -2.72 -9.46 9.44
CA THR A 208 -2.47 -8.57 8.30
C THR A 208 -3.58 -8.65 7.27
N LEU A 209 -4.03 -9.85 6.89
CA LEU A 209 -5.18 -10.00 6.00
C LEU A 209 -6.47 -9.39 6.59
N GLY A 210 -6.68 -9.55 7.90
CA GLY A 210 -7.76 -8.88 8.62
C GLY A 210 -7.69 -7.35 8.51
N LEU A 211 -6.49 -6.75 8.62
CA LEU A 211 -6.29 -5.30 8.41
C LEU A 211 -6.69 -4.89 6.99
N TYR A 212 -6.31 -5.68 5.97
CA TYR A 212 -6.69 -5.40 4.58
C TYR A 212 -8.20 -5.47 4.36
N LEU A 213 -8.88 -6.44 4.97
CA LEU A 213 -10.34 -6.55 4.89
C LEU A 213 -11.03 -5.36 5.57
N VAL A 214 -10.60 -5.01 6.79
CA VAL A 214 -11.18 -3.87 7.55
C VAL A 214 -10.94 -2.57 6.82
N MET A 215 -9.72 -2.30 6.34
CA MET A 215 -9.42 -1.06 5.65
C MET A 215 -10.01 -1.02 4.25
N GLY A 216 -10.08 -2.15 3.54
CA GLY A 216 -10.79 -2.27 2.27
C GLY A 216 -12.26 -1.91 2.42
N PHE A 217 -12.93 -2.44 3.45
CA PHE A 217 -14.30 -2.07 3.79
C PHE A 217 -14.42 -0.59 4.18
N ALA A 218 -13.53 -0.09 5.05
CA ALA A 218 -13.57 1.30 5.50
C ALA A 218 -13.42 2.29 4.33
N LEU A 219 -12.51 2.02 3.40
CA LEU A 219 -12.26 2.87 2.25
C LEU A 219 -13.39 2.81 1.21
N SER A 220 -13.96 1.61 0.96
CA SER A 220 -14.96 1.43 -0.10
C SER A 220 -16.40 1.69 0.34
N GLN A 221 -16.75 1.42 1.61
CA GLN A 221 -18.13 1.39 2.06
C GLN A 221 -18.50 2.52 3.03
N THR A 222 -17.54 3.32 3.52
CA THR A 222 -17.84 4.36 4.51
C THR A 222 -17.75 5.77 3.94
N ALA A 223 -18.43 6.73 4.60
CA ALA A 223 -18.29 8.15 4.30
C ALA A 223 -16.84 8.64 4.53
N TRP A 224 -16.15 8.08 5.53
CA TRP A 224 -14.76 8.39 5.80
C TRP A 224 -13.86 8.04 4.60
N GLY A 225 -14.03 6.85 4.03
CA GLY A 225 -13.27 6.46 2.85
C GLY A 225 -13.51 7.39 1.66
N ARG A 226 -14.77 7.75 1.38
CA ARG A 226 -15.10 8.74 0.33
C ARG A 226 -14.42 10.08 0.56
N HIS A 227 -14.37 10.56 1.82
CA HIS A 227 -13.67 11.81 2.15
C HIS A 227 -12.15 11.68 1.99
N VAL A 228 -11.55 10.51 2.30
CA VAL A 228 -10.12 10.26 2.08
C VAL A 228 -9.78 10.40 0.61
N TYR A 229 -10.54 9.76 -0.29
CA TYR A 229 -10.33 9.87 -1.74
C TYR A 229 -10.56 11.29 -2.26
N ALA A 230 -11.65 11.94 -1.83
CA ALA A 230 -11.97 13.30 -2.26
C ALA A 230 -10.88 14.32 -1.85
N VAL A 231 -10.42 14.25 -0.59
CA VAL A 231 -9.34 15.12 -0.09
C VAL A 231 -8.03 14.88 -0.83
N GLY A 232 -7.76 13.65 -1.21
CA GLY A 232 -6.55 13.30 -1.95
C GLY A 232 -6.60 13.71 -3.42
N ASP A 233 -7.78 13.73 -4.03
CA ASP A 233 -7.97 14.17 -5.42
C ASP A 233 -7.84 15.69 -5.54
N ASP A 234 -8.62 16.44 -4.73
CA ASP A 234 -8.53 17.90 -4.64
C ASP A 234 -8.99 18.38 -3.24
N ALA A 235 -8.03 18.81 -2.43
CA ALA A 235 -8.28 19.28 -1.08
C ALA A 235 -9.07 20.61 -1.05
N ASP A 236 -8.91 21.48 -2.05
CA ASP A 236 -9.59 22.78 -2.11
C ASP A 236 -11.02 22.61 -2.59
N ALA A 237 -11.26 21.81 -3.64
CA ALA A 237 -12.60 21.44 -4.06
C ALA A 237 -13.36 20.71 -2.93
N SER A 238 -12.71 19.80 -2.21
CA SER A 238 -13.28 19.12 -1.04
C SER A 238 -13.71 20.09 0.05
N ARG A 239 -12.91 21.13 0.30
CA ARG A 239 -13.25 22.19 1.27
C ARG A 239 -14.47 22.99 0.83
N LEU A 240 -14.57 23.34 -0.45
CA LEU A 240 -15.73 24.02 -1.03
C LEU A 240 -16.99 23.16 -0.95
N ALA A 241 -16.86 21.84 -1.08
CA ALA A 241 -17.95 20.88 -0.88
C ALA A 241 -18.32 20.63 0.61
N GLY A 242 -17.71 21.38 1.55
CA GLY A 242 -18.03 21.31 2.98
C GLY A 242 -17.28 20.21 3.75
N ILE A 243 -16.32 19.52 3.15
CA ILE A 243 -15.50 18.51 3.83
C ILE A 243 -14.46 19.21 4.71
N ARG A 244 -14.39 18.79 5.98
CA ARG A 244 -13.39 19.30 6.94
C ARG A 244 -12.04 18.61 6.71
N VAL A 245 -11.29 19.04 5.68
CA VAL A 245 -10.01 18.48 5.24
C VAL A 245 -9.06 18.20 6.42
N SER A 246 -8.85 19.16 7.32
CA SER A 246 -7.95 18.97 8.47
C SER A 246 -8.36 17.82 9.41
N ARG A 247 -9.68 17.56 9.56
CA ARG A 247 -10.16 16.44 10.37
C ARG A 247 -9.96 15.10 9.66
N VAL A 248 -10.14 15.07 8.34
CA VAL A 248 -9.90 13.87 7.54
C VAL A 248 -8.42 13.51 7.60
N LEU A 249 -7.52 14.46 7.31
CA LEU A 249 -6.07 14.24 7.40
C LEU A 249 -5.63 13.79 8.80
N LEU A 250 -6.09 14.48 9.86
CA LEU A 250 -5.74 14.07 11.22
C LEU A 250 -6.20 12.63 11.52
N SER A 251 -7.43 12.27 11.13
CA SER A 251 -7.94 10.92 11.31
C SER A 251 -7.13 9.87 10.54
N VAL A 252 -6.66 10.19 9.34
CA VAL A 252 -5.80 9.33 8.53
C VAL A 252 -4.49 9.04 9.24
N TYR A 253 -3.80 10.06 9.77
CA TYR A 253 -2.55 9.87 10.51
C TYR A 253 -2.74 9.09 11.82
N ILE A 254 -3.85 9.33 12.55
CA ILE A 254 -4.18 8.54 13.76
C ILE A 254 -4.41 7.08 13.40
N THR A 255 -5.21 6.81 12.37
CA THR A 255 -5.50 5.45 11.91
C THR A 255 -4.24 4.75 11.41
N ALA A 256 -3.39 5.46 10.65
CA ALA A 256 -2.09 4.94 10.21
C ALA A 256 -1.21 4.57 11.41
N GLY A 257 -1.14 5.43 12.44
CA GLY A 257 -0.41 5.13 13.67
C GLY A 257 -0.91 3.86 14.37
N VAL A 258 -2.24 3.68 14.49
CA VAL A 258 -2.82 2.43 15.06
C VAL A 258 -2.40 1.22 14.24
N ILE A 259 -2.47 1.31 12.91
CA ILE A 259 -2.07 0.22 12.00
C ILE A 259 -0.58 -0.08 12.14
N TYR A 260 0.29 0.93 12.25
CA TYR A 260 1.72 0.73 12.49
C TYR A 260 1.99 0.05 13.84
N GLY A 261 1.19 0.36 14.88
CA GLY A 261 1.24 -0.35 16.16
C GLY A 261 0.86 -1.83 16.06
N ILE A 262 -0.16 -2.16 15.28
CA ILE A 262 -0.53 -3.55 14.96
C ILE A 262 0.58 -4.22 14.14
N GLY A 263 1.15 -3.53 13.14
CA GLY A 263 2.30 -3.98 12.37
C GLY A 263 3.53 -4.26 13.25
N ALA A 264 3.75 -3.45 14.30
CA ALA A 264 4.78 -3.66 15.30
C ALA A 264 4.59 -4.98 16.08
N TRP A 265 3.35 -5.32 16.41
CA TRP A 265 3.04 -6.61 17.03
C TRP A 265 3.31 -7.79 16.09
N VAL A 266 2.94 -7.67 14.80
CA VAL A 266 3.28 -8.67 13.78
C VAL A 266 4.80 -8.82 13.63
N LEU A 267 5.54 -7.71 13.68
CA LEU A 267 7.01 -7.69 13.64
C LEU A 267 7.64 -8.47 14.80
N ILE A 268 7.19 -8.23 16.05
CA ILE A 268 7.69 -8.94 17.23
C ILE A 268 7.52 -10.46 17.06
N GLY A 269 6.34 -10.90 16.65
CA GLY A 269 6.08 -12.33 16.47
C GLY A 269 6.92 -12.95 15.36
N ARG A 270 7.06 -12.26 14.22
CA ARG A 270 7.89 -12.74 13.11
C ARG A 270 9.37 -12.83 13.49
N ALA A 271 9.91 -11.79 14.14
CA ALA A 271 11.32 -11.71 14.47
C ALA A 271 11.69 -12.54 15.70
N GLY A 272 10.70 -12.92 16.54
CA GLY A 272 10.97 -13.55 17.84
C GLY A 272 11.69 -12.62 18.82
N ALA A 273 11.73 -11.33 18.53
CA ALA A 273 12.38 -10.30 19.33
C ALA A 273 11.85 -8.92 18.95
N ALA A 274 11.95 -7.96 19.86
CA ALA A 274 11.88 -6.55 19.55
C ALA A 274 13.32 -5.98 19.50
N SER A 275 13.68 -5.36 18.38
CA SER A 275 15.01 -4.78 18.19
C SER A 275 14.91 -3.41 17.52
N PRO A 276 15.69 -2.41 17.98
CA PRO A 276 15.66 -1.07 17.37
C PRO A 276 16.15 -1.04 15.91
N ASN A 277 16.80 -2.11 15.44
CA ASN A 277 17.34 -2.21 14.08
C ASN A 277 16.61 -3.25 13.20
N SER A 278 15.39 -3.68 13.58
CA SER A 278 14.71 -4.83 12.93
C SER A 278 14.25 -4.58 11.50
N ILE A 279 13.93 -3.33 11.13
CA ILE A 279 13.28 -2.97 9.87
C ILE A 279 13.76 -1.59 9.38
N THR A 280 15.05 -1.45 9.12
CA THR A 280 15.66 -0.19 8.65
C THR A 280 15.05 0.29 7.33
N ASP A 281 14.67 -0.63 6.44
CA ASP A 281 14.20 -0.31 5.08
C ASP A 281 12.66 -0.33 4.94
N ALA A 282 11.93 -0.55 6.05
CA ALA A 282 10.47 -0.67 6.03
C ALA A 282 9.75 0.54 5.42
N ASN A 283 10.33 1.73 5.53
CA ASN A 283 9.79 2.94 4.93
C ASN A 283 9.75 2.82 3.40
N LEU A 284 10.89 2.44 2.80
CA LEU A 284 11.02 2.27 1.35
C LEU A 284 10.19 1.09 0.87
N ASP A 285 10.23 -0.04 1.57
CA ASP A 285 9.48 -1.24 1.22
C ASP A 285 7.97 -0.99 1.23
N SER A 286 7.46 -0.27 2.25
CA SER A 286 6.03 0.04 2.34
C SER A 286 5.57 1.03 1.26
N ILE A 287 6.35 2.08 0.98
CA ILE A 287 6.05 3.01 -0.12
C ILE A 287 6.09 2.28 -1.46
N THR A 288 7.12 1.45 -1.69
CA THR A 288 7.27 0.64 -2.90
C THR A 288 6.06 -0.27 -3.10
N ALA A 289 5.63 -0.96 -2.04
CA ALA A 289 4.46 -1.82 -2.09
C ALA A 289 3.18 -1.05 -2.47
N VAL A 290 2.99 0.16 -1.94
CA VAL A 290 1.84 1.01 -2.24
C VAL A 290 1.87 1.48 -3.69
N VAL A 291 3.03 1.92 -4.19
CA VAL A 291 3.19 2.47 -5.55
C VAL A 291 3.10 1.37 -6.60
N ILE A 292 3.83 0.26 -6.44
CA ILE A 292 3.73 -0.92 -7.34
C ILE A 292 2.32 -1.49 -7.32
N GLY A 293 1.63 -1.39 -6.17
CA GLY A 293 0.23 -1.74 -6.02
C GLY A 293 -0.74 -0.84 -6.79
N GLY A 294 -0.26 0.20 -7.47
CA GLY A 294 -1.06 1.10 -8.31
C GLY A 294 -1.76 2.22 -7.54
N THR A 295 -1.35 2.49 -6.29
CA THR A 295 -1.83 3.67 -5.57
C THR A 295 -0.98 4.88 -5.95
N SER A 296 -1.65 5.95 -6.39
CA SER A 296 -1.00 7.17 -6.86
C SER A 296 -0.38 7.97 -5.72
N LEU A 297 0.89 8.35 -5.87
CA LEU A 297 1.60 9.25 -4.94
C LEU A 297 0.99 10.66 -4.86
N PHE A 298 0.20 11.05 -5.86
CA PHE A 298 -0.48 12.35 -5.88
C PHE A 298 -1.86 12.33 -5.22
N GLY A 299 -2.26 11.18 -4.64
CA GLY A 299 -3.53 11.00 -3.95
C GLY A 299 -4.71 10.65 -4.87
N GLY A 300 -5.88 10.48 -4.27
CA GLY A 300 -7.17 10.32 -4.93
C GLY A 300 -7.42 8.98 -5.62
N ARG A 301 -6.38 8.15 -5.88
CA ARG A 301 -6.50 6.91 -6.67
C ARG A 301 -5.67 5.79 -6.08
N GLY A 302 -6.21 4.56 -6.16
CA GLY A 302 -5.57 3.36 -5.65
C GLY A 302 -6.37 2.68 -4.54
N GLY A 303 -5.75 1.76 -3.81
CA GLY A 303 -6.42 1.06 -2.71
C GLY A 303 -5.60 -0.07 -2.13
N VAL A 304 -6.07 -0.58 -1.01
CA VAL A 304 -5.33 -1.59 -0.23
C VAL A 304 -5.14 -2.92 -0.97
N THR A 305 -6.08 -3.32 -1.84
CA THR A 305 -5.94 -4.59 -2.58
C THR A 305 -4.70 -4.60 -3.47
N GLY A 306 -4.48 -3.50 -4.22
CA GLY A 306 -3.26 -3.33 -5.00
C GLY A 306 -2.02 -3.32 -4.13
N THR A 307 -2.06 -2.62 -3.00
CA THR A 307 -0.95 -2.57 -2.02
C THR A 307 -0.57 -3.95 -1.49
N LEU A 308 -1.54 -4.85 -1.26
CA LEU A 308 -1.25 -6.23 -0.85
C LEU A 308 -0.42 -6.96 -1.92
N LEU A 309 -0.83 -6.84 -3.18
CA LEU A 309 -0.10 -7.41 -4.31
C LEU A 309 1.30 -6.79 -4.43
N GLY A 310 1.41 -5.48 -4.26
CA GLY A 310 2.68 -4.77 -4.25
C GLY A 310 3.62 -5.24 -3.14
N ALA A 311 3.12 -5.47 -1.92
CA ALA A 311 3.91 -6.01 -0.82
C ALA A 311 4.40 -7.45 -1.12
N LEU A 312 3.57 -8.26 -1.76
CA LEU A 312 3.97 -9.60 -2.22
C LEU A 312 5.04 -9.52 -3.31
N ILE A 313 4.95 -8.57 -4.23
CA ILE A 313 5.97 -8.34 -5.28
C ILE A 313 7.30 -7.96 -4.63
N VAL A 314 7.33 -6.95 -3.75
CA VAL A 314 8.57 -6.51 -3.07
C VAL A 314 9.22 -7.68 -2.34
N GLN A 315 8.44 -8.46 -1.60
CA GLN A 315 8.99 -9.62 -0.88
C GLN A 315 9.38 -10.77 -1.80
N SER A 316 8.72 -10.92 -2.95
CA SER A 316 9.13 -11.87 -3.98
C SER A 316 10.52 -11.56 -4.55
N PHE A 317 10.81 -10.27 -4.77
CA PHE A 317 12.16 -9.83 -5.16
C PHE A 317 13.18 -10.10 -4.07
N THR A 318 12.88 -9.76 -2.81
CA THR A 318 13.79 -10.00 -1.68
C THR A 318 14.10 -11.48 -1.50
N VAL A 319 13.09 -12.35 -1.49
CA VAL A 319 13.25 -13.80 -1.33
C VAL A 319 13.87 -14.43 -2.57
N GLY A 320 13.42 -14.01 -3.76
CA GLY A 320 13.89 -14.57 -5.03
C GLY A 320 15.38 -14.28 -5.27
N LEU A 321 15.81 -13.04 -5.05
CA LEU A 321 17.23 -12.67 -5.16
C LEU A 321 18.09 -13.38 -4.08
N SER A 322 17.56 -13.53 -2.87
CA SER A 322 18.23 -14.30 -1.82
C SER A 322 18.45 -15.78 -2.21
N LEU A 323 17.43 -16.41 -2.79
CA LEU A 323 17.52 -17.78 -3.29
C LEU A 323 18.44 -17.92 -4.50
N ALA A 324 18.61 -16.85 -5.28
CA ALA A 324 19.57 -16.77 -6.37
C ALA A 324 21.02 -16.56 -5.88
N GLY A 325 21.24 -16.42 -4.56
CA GLY A 325 22.57 -16.19 -3.97
C GLY A 325 23.07 -14.75 -4.13
N VAL A 326 22.18 -13.80 -4.37
CA VAL A 326 22.51 -12.38 -4.52
C VAL A 326 22.68 -11.75 -3.14
N ASP A 327 23.79 -11.02 -2.92
CA ASP A 327 24.09 -10.34 -1.67
C ASP A 327 23.07 -9.25 -1.34
N ASP A 328 22.93 -8.93 -0.04
CA ASP A 328 21.95 -7.95 0.48
C ASP A 328 22.07 -6.58 -0.16
N GLN A 329 23.28 -6.13 -0.50
CA GLN A 329 23.55 -4.84 -1.13
C GLN A 329 22.91 -4.75 -2.53
N TYR A 330 22.99 -5.81 -3.32
CA TYR A 330 22.35 -5.85 -4.65
C TYR A 330 20.82 -5.98 -4.56
N ARG A 331 20.31 -6.60 -3.48
CA ARG A 331 18.86 -6.63 -3.21
C ARG A 331 18.34 -5.23 -2.91
N LEU A 332 19.05 -4.47 -2.08
CA LEU A 332 18.73 -3.08 -1.77
C LEU A 332 18.76 -2.20 -3.03
N LEU A 333 19.78 -2.38 -3.88
CA LEU A 333 19.88 -1.71 -5.18
C LEU A 333 18.68 -2.04 -6.08
N ALA A 334 18.29 -3.32 -6.17
CA ALA A 334 17.18 -3.77 -7.00
C ALA A 334 15.84 -3.17 -6.52
N VAL A 335 15.59 -3.11 -5.22
CA VAL A 335 14.40 -2.48 -4.64
C VAL A 335 14.40 -0.97 -4.94
N GLY A 336 15.52 -0.29 -4.79
CA GLY A 336 15.64 1.14 -5.13
C GLY A 336 15.34 1.43 -6.60
N ILE A 337 15.86 0.63 -7.53
CA ILE A 337 15.55 0.74 -8.96
C ILE A 337 14.06 0.50 -9.21
N LEU A 338 13.47 -0.52 -8.56
CA LEU A 338 12.07 -0.87 -8.70
C LEU A 338 11.16 0.29 -8.28
N VAL A 339 11.49 1.00 -7.19
CA VAL A 339 10.76 2.22 -6.75
C VAL A 339 10.79 3.28 -7.83
N ILE A 340 11.99 3.61 -8.34
CA ILE A 340 12.15 4.67 -9.35
C ILE A 340 11.35 4.33 -10.62
N VAL A 341 11.45 3.09 -11.09
CA VAL A 341 10.72 2.62 -12.27
C VAL A 341 9.20 2.69 -12.05
N ALA A 342 8.72 2.25 -10.87
CA ALA A 342 7.29 2.28 -10.54
C ALA A 342 6.74 3.71 -10.52
N VAL A 343 7.46 4.65 -9.89
CA VAL A 343 7.07 6.07 -9.84
C VAL A 343 7.12 6.72 -11.23
N ALA A 344 8.15 6.41 -12.02
CA ALA A 344 8.28 6.93 -13.38
C ALA A 344 7.14 6.45 -14.29
N LEU A 345 6.74 5.18 -14.15
CA LEU A 345 5.59 4.62 -14.88
C LEU A 345 4.27 5.28 -14.45
N ASP A 346 4.05 5.50 -13.14
CA ASP A 346 2.85 6.20 -12.66
C ASP A 346 2.76 7.62 -13.23
N GLN A 347 3.87 8.36 -13.23
CA GLN A 347 3.92 9.70 -13.84
C GLN A 347 3.66 9.67 -15.35
N TRP A 348 4.28 8.73 -16.07
CA TRP A 348 4.10 8.62 -17.52
C TRP A 348 2.65 8.32 -17.91
N ILE A 349 1.99 7.39 -17.19
CA ILE A 349 0.58 7.06 -17.38
C ILE A 349 -0.31 8.29 -17.15
N ARG A 350 0.01 9.14 -16.17
CA ARG A 350 -0.75 10.36 -15.89
C ARG A 350 -0.61 11.40 -16.98
N GLN A 351 0.61 11.63 -17.49
CA GLN A 351 0.87 12.62 -18.54
C GLN A 351 0.21 12.25 -19.87
N SER A 352 0.00 10.97 -20.15
CA SER A 352 -0.69 10.53 -21.36
C SER A 352 -2.23 10.67 -21.28
N ASN A 353 -2.79 11.01 -20.11
CA ASN A 353 -4.22 11.19 -19.86
C ASN A 353 -4.63 12.65 -19.59
N ALA A 354 -3.66 13.58 -19.58
CA ALA A 354 -3.86 15.03 -19.48
C ALA A 354 -3.78 15.68 -20.86
#